data_5f087f557abd04ef6b41ee3c1b63da77
#
_entry.id   5f087f557abd04ef6b41ee3c1b63da77
#
_cell.length_a   1.000
_cell.length_b   1.000
_cell.length_c   1.000
_cell.angle_alpha   90.00
_cell.angle_beta   90.00
_cell.angle_gamma   90.00
#
_symmetry.space_group_name_H-M   'P 1'
#
loop_
_entity.id
_entity.type
_entity.pdbx_description
1 polymer ?
#
loop_
_entity_poly.entity_id
_entity_poly.type
_entity_poly.pdbx_seq_one_letter_code
_entity_poly.pdbx_strand_id
1 'polypeptide(L)'
;MKAVIQAGGKGTRISEITGDVIPKPMLEISGYPILYHQMMNLKKNGITDITVIIGHLGNVIKDYFGDGKQFGLNISYVEEDPQKPLGTAGSLYFLKDKIKENFVFLLADVFIDIDFEKMEQYHIANNADVTLLTHPNGHPFDSDLVVEEGGVVKAFDYKSNDRTT
;
A
#
# COMPACT_ATOMS: atom_id res chain seq x y z
N MET A 1 1.85 15.81 3.92
CA MET A 1 1.81 14.61 3.03
C MET A 1 0.59 13.76 3.34
N LYS A 2 -0.03 13.15 2.34
CA LYS A 2 -1.16 12.20 2.46
C LYS A 2 -0.71 10.77 2.25
N ALA A 3 -1.53 9.81 2.65
CA ALA A 3 -1.32 8.41 2.30
C ALA A 3 -2.47 7.87 1.44
N VAL A 4 -2.12 6.99 0.51
CA VAL A 4 -3.04 6.18 -0.28
C VAL A 4 -2.74 4.71 0.02
N ILE A 5 -3.74 3.96 0.44
CA ILE A 5 -3.59 2.55 0.79
C ILE A 5 -4.43 1.71 -0.17
N GLN A 6 -3.77 0.82 -0.91
CA GLN A 6 -4.43 -0.14 -1.80
C GLN A 6 -4.89 -1.37 -1.04
N ALA A 7 -6.20 -1.50 -0.86
CA ALA A 7 -6.85 -2.59 -0.14
C ALA A 7 -7.89 -3.36 -0.98
N GLY A 8 -7.93 -3.14 -2.30
CA GLY A 8 -8.95 -3.73 -3.20
C GLY A 8 -8.68 -5.16 -3.65
N GLY A 9 -7.55 -5.75 -3.29
CA GLY A 9 -7.15 -7.10 -3.73
C GLY A 9 -8.05 -8.22 -3.21
N LYS A 10 -8.33 -9.24 -4.05
CA LYS A 10 -9.16 -10.40 -3.68
C LYS A 10 -8.53 -11.34 -2.65
N GLY A 11 -7.22 -11.27 -2.41
CA GLY A 11 -6.54 -12.11 -1.41
C GLY A 11 -6.60 -13.62 -1.68
N THR A 12 -6.73 -14.05 -2.92
CA THR A 12 -7.01 -15.45 -3.32
C THR A 12 -6.02 -16.48 -2.77
N ARG A 13 -4.76 -16.09 -2.49
CA ARG A 13 -3.73 -17.01 -1.95
C ARG A 13 -4.00 -17.43 -0.50
N ILE A 14 -4.83 -16.69 0.22
CA ILE A 14 -5.12 -16.95 1.64
C ILE A 14 -6.63 -17.12 1.88
N SER A 15 -7.42 -17.37 0.83
CA SER A 15 -8.85 -17.58 0.93
C SER A 15 -9.22 -18.74 1.87
N GLU A 16 -8.38 -19.78 1.96
CA GLU A 16 -8.57 -20.88 2.92
C GLU A 16 -8.53 -20.40 4.39
N ILE A 17 -7.76 -19.33 4.69
CA ILE A 17 -7.66 -18.77 6.04
C ILE A 17 -8.77 -17.74 6.29
N THR A 18 -9.11 -16.95 5.28
CA THR A 18 -10.09 -15.85 5.40
C THR A 18 -11.53 -16.30 5.18
N GLY A 19 -11.74 -17.49 4.61
CA GLY A 19 -13.06 -18.01 4.27
C GLY A 19 -13.84 -17.12 3.31
N ASP A 20 -13.16 -16.23 2.56
CA ASP A 20 -13.75 -15.21 1.69
C ASP A 20 -14.75 -14.26 2.40
N VAL A 21 -14.69 -14.15 3.72
CA VAL A 21 -15.55 -13.26 4.53
C VAL A 21 -14.80 -12.10 5.15
N ILE A 22 -13.48 -12.23 5.27
CA ILE A 22 -12.59 -11.20 5.85
C ILE A 22 -11.52 -10.85 4.81
N PRO A 23 -11.40 -9.59 4.38
CA PRO A 23 -10.32 -9.20 3.47
C PRO A 23 -8.97 -9.26 4.18
N LYS A 24 -7.90 -9.63 3.48
CA LYS A 24 -6.55 -9.81 4.04
C LYS A 24 -6.08 -8.68 4.97
N PRO A 25 -6.31 -7.39 4.66
CA PRO A 25 -5.93 -6.30 5.55
C PRO A 25 -6.62 -6.31 6.91
N MET A 26 -7.72 -7.04 7.05
CA MET A 26 -8.50 -7.15 8.29
C MET A 26 -8.14 -8.38 9.11
N LEU A 27 -7.16 -9.18 8.71
CA LEU A 27 -6.58 -10.22 9.55
C LEU A 27 -5.92 -9.58 10.78
N GLU A 28 -6.18 -10.15 11.94
CA GLU A 28 -5.73 -9.58 13.20
C GLU A 28 -4.32 -10.03 13.58
N ILE A 29 -3.54 -9.06 14.06
CA ILE A 29 -2.27 -9.27 14.75
C ILE A 29 -2.38 -8.57 16.10
N SER A 30 -2.16 -9.31 17.19
CA SER A 30 -2.26 -8.75 18.54
C SER A 30 -3.61 -8.07 18.85
N GLY A 31 -4.70 -8.61 18.30
CA GLY A 31 -6.07 -8.15 18.55
C GLY A 31 -6.52 -6.95 17.69
N TYR A 32 -5.74 -6.54 16.70
CA TYR A 32 -6.08 -5.47 15.78
C TYR A 32 -5.78 -5.85 14.33
N PRO A 33 -6.59 -5.37 13.34
CA PRO A 33 -6.31 -5.61 11.93
C PRO A 33 -4.90 -5.15 11.49
N ILE A 34 -4.30 -5.84 10.53
CA ILE A 34 -3.03 -5.41 9.91
C ILE A 34 -3.13 -3.95 9.44
N LEU A 35 -4.23 -3.60 8.79
CA LEU A 35 -4.49 -2.24 8.31
C LEU A 35 -4.54 -1.20 9.45
N TYR A 36 -5.05 -1.59 10.62
CA TYR A 36 -5.02 -0.71 11.80
C TYR A 36 -3.58 -0.37 12.21
N HIS A 37 -2.71 -1.37 12.30
CA HIS A 37 -1.30 -1.14 12.67
C HIS A 37 -0.62 -0.22 11.66
N GLN A 38 -0.88 -0.41 10.37
CA GLN A 38 -0.33 0.45 9.31
C GLN A 38 -0.83 1.89 9.45
N MET A 39 -2.13 2.10 9.67
CA MET A 39 -2.70 3.43 9.87
C MET A 39 -2.17 4.11 11.14
N MET A 40 -1.97 3.36 12.23
CA MET A 40 -1.39 3.90 13.45
C MET A 40 0.08 4.29 13.27
N ASN A 41 0.83 3.54 12.46
CA ASN A 41 2.20 3.92 12.11
C ASN A 41 2.25 5.20 11.26
N LEU A 42 1.36 5.35 10.28
CA LEU A 42 1.21 6.60 9.51
C LEU A 42 0.89 7.78 10.45
N LYS A 43 -0.08 7.61 11.35
CA LYS A 43 -0.44 8.63 12.34
C LYS A 43 0.73 9.02 13.22
N LYS A 44 1.52 8.07 13.72
CA LYS A 44 2.73 8.31 14.52
C LYS A 44 3.73 9.20 13.77
N ASN A 45 3.77 9.09 12.45
CA ASN A 45 4.60 9.90 11.55
C ASN A 45 3.88 11.18 11.05
N GLY A 46 2.79 11.60 11.68
CA GLY A 46 2.06 12.84 11.34
C GLY A 46 1.18 12.75 10.10
N ILE A 47 1.04 11.56 9.48
CA ILE A 47 0.21 11.34 8.29
C ILE A 47 -1.19 10.87 8.76
N THR A 48 -2.13 11.80 8.79
CA THR A 48 -3.49 11.55 9.30
C THR A 48 -4.56 11.56 8.21
N ASP A 49 -4.26 12.09 7.03
CA ASP A 49 -5.18 12.12 5.88
C ASP A 49 -4.89 10.92 4.98
N ILE A 50 -5.81 9.95 4.99
CA ILE A 50 -5.64 8.65 4.36
C ILE A 50 -6.77 8.39 3.37
N THR A 51 -6.43 8.01 2.15
CA THR A 51 -7.39 7.49 1.18
C THR A 51 -7.19 5.99 1.04
N VAL A 52 -8.23 5.21 1.29
CA VAL A 52 -8.21 3.75 1.13
C VAL A 52 -8.92 3.38 -0.15
N ILE A 53 -8.21 2.70 -1.05
CA ILE A 53 -8.78 2.12 -2.25
C ILE A 53 -9.27 0.73 -1.88
N ILE A 54 -10.57 0.51 -1.98
CA ILE A 54 -11.24 -0.72 -1.58
C ILE A 54 -11.90 -1.38 -2.79
N GLY A 55 -12.07 -2.69 -2.72
CA GLY A 55 -12.73 -3.50 -3.75
C GLY A 55 -13.52 -4.62 -3.10
N HIS A 56 -13.09 -5.86 -3.34
CA HIS A 56 -13.71 -7.04 -2.74
C HIS A 56 -13.73 -6.96 -1.21
N LEU A 57 -14.89 -7.17 -0.60
CA LEU A 57 -15.15 -7.06 0.85
C LEU A 57 -14.78 -5.68 1.45
N GLY A 58 -14.77 -4.63 0.64
CA GLY A 58 -14.42 -3.27 1.09
C GLY A 58 -15.35 -2.71 2.17
N ASN A 59 -16.60 -3.20 2.24
CA ASN A 59 -17.55 -2.85 3.30
C ASN A 59 -17.03 -3.24 4.70
N VAL A 60 -16.35 -4.38 4.85
CA VAL A 60 -15.76 -4.81 6.13
C VAL A 60 -14.75 -3.79 6.64
N ILE A 61 -13.95 -3.22 5.73
CA ILE A 61 -12.99 -2.16 6.05
C ILE A 61 -13.71 -0.88 6.45
N LYS A 62 -14.73 -0.46 5.68
CA LYS A 62 -15.53 0.73 5.96
C LYS A 62 -16.25 0.65 7.31
N ASP A 63 -16.84 -0.51 7.61
CA ASP A 63 -17.61 -0.72 8.84
C ASP A 63 -16.72 -0.63 10.08
N TYR A 64 -15.46 -1.09 9.98
CA TYR A 64 -14.51 -1.04 11.08
C TYR A 64 -13.90 0.36 11.29
N PHE A 65 -13.48 1.02 10.23
CA PHE A 65 -12.72 2.28 10.33
C PHE A 65 -13.58 3.53 10.24
N GLY A 66 -14.76 3.46 9.60
CA GLY A 66 -15.64 4.61 9.38
C GLY A 66 -14.91 5.77 8.69
N ASP A 67 -15.12 6.99 9.18
CA ASP A 67 -14.40 8.18 8.72
C ASP A 67 -13.02 8.38 9.40
N GLY A 68 -12.62 7.46 10.27
CA GLY A 68 -11.34 7.45 10.96
C GLY A 68 -11.26 8.31 12.21
N LYS A 69 -12.27 9.12 12.53
CA LYS A 69 -12.23 10.07 13.66
C LYS A 69 -11.97 9.41 15.00
N GLN A 70 -12.55 8.23 15.23
CA GLN A 70 -12.32 7.46 16.46
C GLN A 70 -10.86 7.07 16.67
N PHE A 71 -10.08 7.01 15.58
CA PHE A 71 -8.65 6.71 15.59
C PHE A 71 -7.78 7.98 15.49
N GLY A 72 -8.40 9.17 15.40
CA GLY A 72 -7.72 10.45 15.17
C GLY A 72 -7.14 10.55 13.75
N LEU A 73 -7.84 9.97 12.78
CA LEU A 73 -7.52 9.98 11.35
C LEU A 73 -8.66 10.66 10.57
N ASN A 74 -8.37 11.04 9.34
CA ASN A 74 -9.34 11.44 8.33
C ASN A 74 -9.27 10.45 7.18
N ILE A 75 -10.24 9.53 7.11
CA ILE A 75 -10.24 8.45 6.13
C ILE A 75 -11.29 8.72 5.06
N SER A 76 -10.87 8.67 3.81
CA SER A 76 -11.73 8.66 2.64
C SER A 76 -11.59 7.35 1.87
N TYR A 77 -12.60 6.99 1.10
CA TYR A 77 -12.61 5.74 0.35
C TYR A 77 -12.80 5.99 -1.14
N VAL A 78 -12.13 5.16 -1.94
CA VAL A 78 -12.35 5.03 -3.37
C VAL A 78 -12.68 3.57 -3.65
N GLU A 79 -13.77 3.33 -4.35
CA GLU A 79 -14.20 1.98 -4.69
C GLU A 79 -13.68 1.59 -6.08
N GLU A 80 -13.04 0.44 -6.14
CA GLU A 80 -12.64 -0.22 -7.37
C GLU A 80 -13.66 -1.33 -7.70
N ASP A 81 -14.01 -1.48 -8.99
CA ASP A 81 -14.88 -2.57 -9.42
C ASP A 81 -14.17 -3.93 -9.22
N PRO A 82 -14.65 -4.80 -8.33
CA PRO A 82 -14.02 -6.09 -8.08
C PRO A 82 -14.01 -7.03 -9.29
N GLN A 83 -14.88 -6.77 -10.29
CA GLN A 83 -14.94 -7.55 -11.52
C GLN A 83 -13.95 -7.05 -12.59
N LYS A 84 -13.49 -5.81 -12.45
CA LYS A 84 -12.55 -5.15 -13.39
C LYS A 84 -11.42 -4.47 -12.64
N PRO A 85 -10.61 -5.23 -11.88
CA PRO A 85 -9.52 -4.63 -11.11
C PRO A 85 -8.50 -4.00 -12.05
N LEU A 86 -8.08 -2.78 -11.72
CA LEU A 86 -7.10 -2.02 -12.51
C LEU A 86 -5.64 -2.37 -12.16
N GLY A 87 -5.44 -3.31 -11.24
CA GLY A 87 -4.13 -3.68 -10.72
C GLY A 87 -3.60 -2.69 -9.68
N THR A 88 -2.40 -2.98 -9.16
CA THR A 88 -1.86 -2.30 -7.98
C THR A 88 -1.81 -0.77 -8.12
N ALA A 89 -1.33 -0.26 -9.24
CA ALA A 89 -1.20 1.18 -9.47
C ALA A 89 -2.31 1.78 -10.35
N GLY A 90 -3.06 0.95 -11.07
CA GLY A 90 -4.10 1.42 -11.98
C GLY A 90 -5.23 2.17 -11.26
N SER A 91 -5.54 1.77 -10.04
CA SER A 91 -6.55 2.42 -9.19
C SER A 91 -6.16 3.85 -8.77
N LEU A 92 -4.88 4.23 -8.83
CA LEU A 92 -4.44 5.62 -8.63
C LEU A 92 -5.04 6.59 -9.66
N TYR A 93 -5.46 6.07 -10.82
CA TYR A 93 -6.15 6.87 -11.83
C TYR A 93 -7.41 7.57 -11.28
N PHE A 94 -8.13 6.95 -10.35
CA PHE A 94 -9.29 7.56 -9.69
C PHE A 94 -8.94 8.75 -8.78
N LEU A 95 -7.66 8.92 -8.47
CA LEU A 95 -7.15 9.95 -7.59
C LEU A 95 -6.46 11.10 -8.34
N LYS A 96 -6.28 11.00 -9.65
CA LYS A 96 -5.55 11.98 -10.49
C LYS A 96 -5.99 13.44 -10.30
N ASP A 97 -7.29 13.64 -10.04
CA ASP A 97 -7.87 14.98 -9.84
C ASP A 97 -8.00 15.37 -8.36
N LYS A 98 -7.80 14.44 -7.45
CA LYS A 98 -7.97 14.61 -6.00
C LYS A 98 -6.64 14.87 -5.28
N ILE A 99 -5.55 14.27 -5.75
CA ILE A 99 -4.21 14.40 -5.15
C ILE A 99 -3.33 15.21 -6.10
N LYS A 100 -2.85 16.37 -5.63
CA LYS A 100 -1.99 17.30 -6.37
C LYS A 100 -0.64 17.53 -5.67
N GLU A 101 -0.39 16.81 -4.62
CA GLU A 101 0.80 16.89 -3.77
C GLU A 101 1.49 15.51 -3.69
N ASN A 102 2.71 15.48 -3.17
CA ASN A 102 3.38 14.22 -2.87
C ASN A 102 2.56 13.40 -1.88
N PHE A 103 2.50 12.11 -2.08
CA PHE A 103 1.78 11.18 -1.22
C PHE A 103 2.54 9.86 -1.07
N VAL A 104 2.29 9.18 0.03
CA VAL A 104 2.78 7.81 0.24
C VAL A 104 1.76 6.82 -0.33
N PHE A 105 2.23 5.87 -1.12
CA PHE A 105 1.41 4.76 -1.61
C PHE A 105 1.81 3.45 -0.93
N LEU A 106 0.86 2.78 -0.30
CA LEU A 106 1.09 1.56 0.46
C LEU A 106 0.14 0.45 0.01
N LEU A 107 0.62 -0.79 0.12
CA LEU A 107 -0.24 -1.97 0.05
C LEU A 107 -0.78 -2.29 1.44
N ALA A 108 -2.06 -2.56 1.56
CA ALA A 108 -2.76 -2.73 2.83
C ALA A 108 -2.36 -3.99 3.63
N ASP A 109 -1.61 -4.90 3.01
CA ASP A 109 -1.15 -6.16 3.59
C ASP A 109 0.35 -6.17 3.93
N VAL A 110 1.01 -5.01 3.86
CA VAL A 110 2.43 -4.85 4.16
C VAL A 110 2.58 -4.07 5.45
N PHE A 111 3.34 -4.59 6.39
CA PHE A 111 3.76 -3.86 7.57
C PHE A 111 5.14 -3.26 7.34
N ILE A 112 5.25 -1.93 7.47
CA ILE A 112 6.52 -1.21 7.34
C ILE A 112 6.67 -0.25 8.52
N ASP A 113 7.88 -0.15 9.03
CA ASP A 113 8.26 0.83 10.06
C ASP A 113 9.45 1.64 9.52
N ILE A 114 9.14 2.79 8.94
CA ILE A 114 10.12 3.70 8.35
C ILE A 114 9.86 5.14 8.79
N ASP A 115 10.87 5.95 8.65
CA ASP A 115 10.80 7.40 8.80
C ASP A 115 10.29 8.01 7.47
N PHE A 116 8.99 8.26 7.40
CA PHE A 116 8.35 8.84 6.20
C PHE A 116 8.83 10.26 5.91
N GLU A 117 9.22 11.03 6.93
CA GLU A 117 9.75 12.38 6.73
C GLU A 117 11.09 12.34 6.01
N LYS A 118 11.99 11.43 6.40
CA LYS A 118 13.25 11.23 5.69
C LYS A 118 13.04 10.76 4.26
N MET A 119 12.06 9.88 4.03
CA MET A 119 11.74 9.42 2.68
C MET A 119 11.24 10.58 1.81
N GLU A 120 10.39 11.46 2.34
CA GLU A 120 9.91 12.65 1.63
C GLU A 120 11.06 13.63 1.34
N GLN A 121 11.92 13.89 2.33
CA GLN A 121 13.11 14.74 2.14
C GLN A 121 14.04 14.19 1.06
N TYR A 122 14.26 12.88 1.03
CA TYR A 122 15.04 12.21 0.00
C TYR A 122 14.39 12.35 -1.39
N HIS A 123 13.08 12.16 -1.48
CA HIS A 123 12.31 12.34 -2.71
C HIS A 123 12.48 13.74 -3.29
N ILE A 124 12.29 14.76 -2.44
CA ILE A 124 12.42 16.18 -2.85
C ILE A 124 13.85 16.52 -3.24
N ALA A 125 14.85 16.11 -2.44
CA ALA A 125 16.25 16.40 -2.68
C ALA A 125 16.76 15.81 -4.01
N ASN A 126 16.20 14.71 -4.45
CA ASN A 126 16.55 14.06 -5.72
C ASN A 126 15.66 14.48 -6.89
N ASN A 127 14.68 15.38 -6.68
CA ASN A 127 13.68 15.76 -7.68
C ASN A 127 13.07 14.54 -8.38
N ALA A 128 12.73 13.51 -7.60
CA ALA A 128 12.26 12.24 -8.10
C ALA A 128 10.77 12.28 -8.44
N ASP A 129 10.35 11.58 -9.49
CA ASP A 129 8.93 11.37 -9.79
C ASP A 129 8.33 10.30 -8.86
N VAL A 130 9.13 9.27 -8.54
CA VAL A 130 8.75 8.17 -7.63
C VAL A 130 9.98 7.77 -6.81
N THR A 131 9.76 7.55 -5.51
CA THR A 131 10.79 6.98 -4.61
C THR A 131 10.29 5.64 -4.08
N LEU A 132 11.08 4.59 -4.25
CA LEU A 132 10.74 3.25 -3.81
C LEU A 132 11.45 2.91 -2.51
N LEU A 133 10.72 2.29 -1.58
CA LEU A 133 11.33 1.57 -0.48
C LEU A 133 11.66 0.16 -0.94
N THR A 134 12.93 -0.19 -0.92
CA THR A 134 13.42 -1.52 -1.29
C THR A 134 14.11 -2.19 -0.12
N HIS A 135 14.17 -3.50 -0.14
CA HIS A 135 14.92 -4.29 0.83
C HIS A 135 15.66 -5.43 0.12
N PRO A 136 16.77 -5.94 0.69
CA PRO A 136 17.41 -7.14 0.19
C PRO A 136 16.43 -8.32 0.13
N ASN A 137 16.45 -9.05 -0.98
CA ASN A 137 15.53 -10.16 -1.19
C ASN A 137 16.26 -11.50 -1.06
N GLY A 138 15.81 -12.35 -0.11
CA GLY A 138 16.31 -13.73 0.05
C GLY A 138 15.70 -14.74 -0.94
N HIS A 139 14.71 -14.33 -1.75
CA HIS A 139 13.97 -15.17 -2.70
C HIS A 139 13.97 -14.55 -4.10
N PRO A 140 15.15 -14.41 -4.75
CA PRO A 140 15.26 -13.64 -5.99
C PRO A 140 14.53 -14.29 -7.18
N PHE A 141 14.24 -15.60 -7.13
CA PHE A 141 13.61 -16.32 -8.23
C PHE A 141 12.09 -16.19 -8.30
N ASP A 142 11.44 -15.83 -7.21
CA ASP A 142 9.98 -15.70 -7.13
C ASP A 142 9.49 -14.28 -6.94
N SER A 143 10.39 -13.29 -7.03
CA SER A 143 10.11 -11.87 -6.82
C SER A 143 10.57 -11.02 -7.99
N ASP A 144 9.86 -9.93 -8.22
CA ASP A 144 10.34 -8.88 -9.11
C ASP A 144 11.43 -8.08 -8.37
N LEU A 145 12.56 -7.84 -9.04
CA LEU A 145 13.73 -7.17 -8.47
C LEU A 145 13.89 -5.78 -9.05
N VAL A 146 14.42 -4.89 -8.24
CA VAL A 146 14.83 -3.54 -8.65
C VAL A 146 16.32 -3.55 -8.90
N VAL A 147 16.72 -3.15 -10.10
CA VAL A 147 18.12 -2.90 -10.45
C VAL A 147 18.39 -1.42 -10.23
N GLU A 148 19.28 -1.10 -9.29
CA GLU A 148 19.62 0.27 -8.95
C GLU A 148 21.11 0.55 -9.14
N GLU A 149 21.47 1.79 -9.40
CA GLU A 149 22.84 2.28 -9.46
C GLU A 149 22.87 3.69 -8.88
N GLY A 150 23.63 3.86 -7.80
CA GLY A 150 23.76 5.18 -7.14
C GLY A 150 22.45 5.75 -6.60
N GLY A 151 21.54 4.90 -6.12
CA GLY A 151 20.22 5.31 -5.62
C GLY A 151 19.17 5.56 -6.71
N VAL A 152 19.51 5.31 -7.98
CA VAL A 152 18.61 5.51 -9.11
C VAL A 152 18.18 4.16 -9.69
N VAL A 153 16.87 3.96 -9.83
CA VAL A 153 16.32 2.76 -10.49
C VAL A 153 16.69 2.79 -11.98
N LYS A 154 17.35 1.75 -12.45
CA LYS A 154 17.76 1.58 -13.85
C LYS A 154 16.82 0.64 -14.59
N ALA A 155 16.36 -0.41 -13.92
CA ALA A 155 15.48 -1.40 -14.53
C ALA A 155 14.69 -2.16 -13.46
N PHE A 156 13.68 -2.88 -13.92
CA PHE A 156 13.02 -3.93 -13.16
C PHE A 156 13.35 -5.27 -13.81
N ASP A 157 13.82 -6.22 -13.01
CA ASP A 157 14.01 -7.60 -13.42
C ASP A 157 12.85 -8.43 -12.91
N TYR A 158 11.93 -8.75 -13.81
CA TYR A 158 10.70 -9.44 -13.48
C TYR A 158 10.95 -10.94 -13.26
N LYS A 159 10.22 -11.53 -12.31
CA LYS A 159 10.29 -12.98 -12.02
C LYS A 159 9.92 -13.87 -13.21
N SER A 160 9.22 -13.33 -14.22
CA SER A 160 8.95 -14.01 -15.49
C SER A 160 10.16 -14.11 -16.41
N ASN A 161 11.22 -13.35 -16.13
CA ASN A 161 12.47 -13.45 -16.88
C ASN A 161 13.19 -14.74 -16.51
N ASP A 162 13.83 -15.38 -17.50
CA ASP A 162 14.67 -16.54 -17.25
C ASP A 162 15.97 -16.07 -16.54
N ARG A 163 16.01 -16.28 -15.22
CA ARG A 163 17.16 -15.95 -14.39
C ARG A 163 18.04 -17.20 -14.31
N THR A 164 18.85 -17.42 -15.32
CA THR A 164 19.93 -18.39 -15.20
C THR A 164 20.98 -17.86 -14.23
N THR A 165 21.22 -18.62 -13.18
CA THR A 165 22.22 -18.39 -12.13
C THR A 165 23.61 -18.10 -12.66
#